data_7ad3dbcfec2e457c537d25254394c8e8
#
_entry.id   7ad3dbcfec2e457c537d25254394c8e8
#
_cell.length_a   1.000
_cell.length_b   1.000
_cell.length_c   1.000
_cell.angle_alpha   90.00
_cell.angle_beta   90.00
_cell.angle_gamma   90.00
#
_symmetry.space_group_name_H-M   'P 1'
#
loop_
_entity.id
_entity.type
_entity.pdbx_description
1 polymer ?
#
loop_
_entity_poly.entity_id
_entity_poly.type
_entity_poly.pdbx_seq_one_letter_code
_entity_poly.pdbx_strand_id
1 'polypeptide(L)'
;MTAIAEAPRKSAARKPRRGNRRPKLLAPRLQTLFALPPQLLLSRAWRRLAQPLYRSGLYAATLGNRSSGELAALPAELWPADERNGMALLHGEFRCGAELVRNPKPLLNAVGVSRAWQEWMAGFAWLDDLRALGGPATRQTARQLVLAWFAETGAYDPLSWRSDILAARLRRCLTNAAFLEVNSDALFRAHLLRSLNRQAEHLSRALPDGLIGAALLQAVCGLMLAALLLPQNDRA
;
A
#
# COMPACT_ATOMS: atom_id res chain seq x y z
N MET A 1 32.08 -66.00 49.19
CA MET A 1 32.20 -65.18 47.96
C MET A 1 31.73 -63.79 48.30
N THR A 2 32.72 -62.92 48.45
CA THR A 2 32.62 -61.60 49.11
C THR A 2 32.26 -60.52 48.11
N ALA A 3 31.14 -59.85 48.27
CA ALA A 3 30.78 -58.67 47.46
C ALA A 3 31.27 -57.43 48.21
N ILE A 4 32.14 -56.66 47.54
CA ILE A 4 32.69 -55.39 48.02
C ILE A 4 31.70 -54.26 47.56
N ALA A 5 31.18 -53.59 48.61
CA ALA A 5 30.32 -52.42 48.39
C ALA A 5 31.18 -51.16 48.10
N GLU A 6 30.97 -50.55 47.03
CA GLU A 6 31.60 -49.29 46.56
C GLU A 6 30.78 -48.07 47.02
N ALA A 7 31.44 -47.19 47.83
CA ALA A 7 30.82 -46.00 48.39
C ALA A 7 30.63 -44.86 47.33
N PRO A 8 29.58 -44.03 47.37
CA PRO A 8 29.36 -42.99 46.42
C PRO A 8 30.26 -41.77 46.63
N ARG A 9 30.95 -41.36 45.58
CA ARG A 9 31.77 -40.13 45.52
C ARG A 9 30.86 -38.88 45.56
N LYS A 10 31.11 -38.02 46.53
CA LYS A 10 30.47 -36.69 46.64
C LYS A 10 30.81 -35.82 45.43
N SER A 11 29.79 -35.48 44.65
CA SER A 11 29.86 -34.51 43.59
C SER A 11 30.00 -33.10 44.15
N ALA A 12 31.08 -32.41 43.79
CA ALA A 12 31.33 -31.04 44.19
C ALA A 12 30.38 -30.09 43.42
N ALA A 13 29.59 -29.33 44.16
CA ALA A 13 28.68 -28.32 43.63
C ALA A 13 29.43 -27.22 42.86
N ARG A 14 29.23 -27.17 41.57
CA ARG A 14 29.76 -26.16 40.65
C ARG A 14 28.98 -24.86 40.83
N LYS A 15 29.61 -23.79 41.35
CA LYS A 15 29.04 -22.43 41.47
C LYS A 15 28.55 -21.94 40.12
N PRO A 16 27.34 -21.33 40.04
CA PRO A 16 26.86 -20.77 38.79
C PRO A 16 27.74 -19.58 38.33
N ARG A 17 28.29 -19.68 37.14
CA ARG A 17 29.00 -18.58 36.47
C ARG A 17 28.04 -17.39 36.30
N ARG A 18 28.40 -16.23 36.87
CA ARG A 18 27.75 -14.93 36.62
C ARG A 18 27.60 -14.74 35.14
N GLY A 19 26.34 -14.73 34.66
CA GLY A 19 26.00 -14.44 33.28
C GLY A 19 26.51 -13.05 32.89
N ASN A 20 27.36 -13.03 31.89
CA ASN A 20 27.84 -11.83 31.20
C ASN A 20 26.63 -11.15 30.57
N ARG A 21 26.07 -10.10 31.20
CA ARG A 21 25.01 -9.27 30.63
C ARG A 21 25.60 -8.57 29.42
N ARG A 22 25.37 -9.12 28.23
CA ARG A 22 25.66 -8.44 26.98
C ARG A 22 24.92 -7.09 26.97
N PRO A 23 25.60 -5.98 26.68
CA PRO A 23 24.92 -4.69 26.59
C PRO A 23 23.81 -4.77 25.53
N LYS A 24 22.62 -4.30 25.86
CA LYS A 24 21.47 -4.22 24.94
C LYS A 24 21.91 -3.40 23.75
N LEU A 25 21.97 -4.03 22.58
CA LEU A 25 22.29 -3.42 21.29
C LEU A 25 21.17 -2.42 20.89
N LEU A 26 21.17 -1.25 21.51
CA LEU A 26 20.44 -0.07 21.02
C LEU A 26 21.21 0.67 19.91
N ALA A 27 22.48 0.29 19.71
CA ALA A 27 23.41 0.97 18.80
C ALA A 27 23.13 0.85 17.29
N PRO A 28 22.60 -0.25 16.70
CA PRO A 28 22.50 -0.32 15.24
C PRO A 28 21.43 0.62 14.65
N ARG A 29 20.38 0.97 15.41
CA ARG A 29 19.33 1.86 14.90
C ARG A 29 19.74 3.33 14.85
N LEU A 30 20.61 3.77 15.75
CA LEU A 30 21.12 5.15 15.74
C LEU A 30 22.19 5.34 14.66
N GLN A 31 23.07 4.36 14.47
CA GLN A 31 24.10 4.43 13.42
C GLN A 31 23.52 4.46 12.01
N THR A 32 22.43 3.74 11.75
CA THR A 32 21.73 3.81 10.45
C THR A 32 20.99 5.14 10.23
N LEU A 33 20.58 5.83 11.29
CA LEU A 33 19.99 7.17 11.18
C LEU A 33 21.02 8.23 10.77
N PHE A 34 22.26 8.16 11.31
CA PHE A 34 23.33 9.09 10.96
C PHE A 34 23.94 8.85 9.56
N ALA A 35 23.73 7.65 8.99
CA ALA A 35 24.15 7.33 7.62
C ALA A 35 23.20 7.86 6.53
N LEU A 36 22.02 8.38 6.91
CA LEU A 36 21.06 8.93 5.96
C LEU A 36 21.39 10.39 5.64
N PRO A 37 21.31 10.81 4.36
CA PRO A 37 21.45 12.21 3.98
C PRO A 37 20.48 13.08 4.78
N PRO A 38 20.91 14.26 5.25
CA PRO A 38 20.08 15.14 6.10
C PRO A 38 18.74 15.51 5.44
N GLN A 39 18.71 15.60 4.12
CA GLN A 39 17.49 15.84 3.35
C GLN A 39 16.42 14.76 3.54
N LEU A 40 16.83 13.50 3.70
CA LEU A 40 15.89 12.38 3.96
C LEU A 40 15.36 12.39 5.39
N LEU A 41 16.16 12.81 6.34
CA LEU A 41 15.70 12.99 7.72
C LEU A 41 14.70 14.13 7.81
N LEU A 42 14.96 15.23 7.12
CA LEU A 42 14.05 16.38 7.05
C LEU A 42 12.72 16.01 6.37
N SER A 43 12.75 15.27 5.26
CA SER A 43 11.52 14.84 4.57
C SER A 43 10.69 13.87 5.42
N ARG A 44 11.33 12.96 6.16
CA ARG A 44 10.64 12.07 7.11
C ARG A 44 10.05 12.80 8.31
N ALA A 45 10.77 13.79 8.83
CA ALA A 45 10.28 14.64 9.92
C ALA A 45 9.09 15.50 9.41
N TRP A 46 9.26 16.12 8.24
CA TRP A 46 8.21 16.89 7.59
C TRP A 46 6.93 16.10 7.39
N ARG A 47 7.04 14.87 6.87
CA ARG A 47 5.90 13.98 6.72
C ARG A 47 5.13 13.78 8.01
N ARG A 48 5.82 13.52 9.14
CA ARG A 48 5.17 13.35 10.44
C ARG A 48 4.45 14.61 10.91
N LEU A 49 5.06 15.76 10.69
CA LEU A 49 4.50 17.06 11.05
C LEU A 49 3.33 17.46 10.13
N ALA A 50 3.36 17.07 8.87
CA ALA A 50 2.30 17.37 7.90
C ALA A 50 1.07 16.45 8.03
N GLN A 51 1.17 15.30 8.70
CA GLN A 51 0.03 14.37 8.86
C GLN A 51 -1.24 15.03 9.44
N PRO A 52 -1.18 15.85 10.49
CA PRO A 52 -2.38 16.53 11.00
C PRO A 52 -3.00 17.47 9.97
N LEU A 53 -2.14 18.17 9.20
CA LEU A 53 -2.60 19.04 8.11
C LEU A 53 -3.32 18.23 7.03
N TYR A 54 -2.76 17.10 6.61
CA TYR A 54 -3.36 16.23 5.59
C TYR A 54 -4.72 15.66 6.01
N ARG A 55 -4.97 15.50 7.30
CA ARG A 55 -6.26 15.08 7.85
C ARG A 55 -7.31 16.20 7.89
N SER A 56 -6.90 17.45 7.70
CA SER A 56 -7.82 18.58 7.80
C SER A 56 -8.74 18.66 6.58
N GLY A 57 -9.99 19.09 6.81
CA GLY A 57 -10.93 19.36 5.73
C GLY A 57 -10.46 20.49 4.80
N LEU A 58 -9.69 21.45 5.32
CA LEU A 58 -9.09 22.52 4.53
C LEU A 58 -8.10 21.97 3.51
N TYR A 59 -7.23 21.05 3.90
CA TYR A 59 -6.32 20.40 2.96
C TYR A 59 -7.10 19.60 1.91
N ALA A 60 -8.10 18.83 2.32
CA ALA A 60 -8.94 18.07 1.40
C ALA A 60 -9.64 18.97 0.37
N ALA A 61 -10.02 20.19 0.76
CA ALA A 61 -10.62 21.19 -0.13
C ALA A 61 -9.61 21.77 -1.14
N THR A 62 -8.31 21.77 -0.85
CA THR A 62 -7.26 22.24 -1.76
C THR A 62 -6.86 21.21 -2.81
N LEU A 63 -7.24 19.95 -2.63
CA LEU A 63 -6.98 18.90 -3.62
C LEU A 63 -7.95 19.01 -4.78
N GLY A 64 -7.45 18.80 -6.00
CA GLY A 64 -8.23 18.92 -7.22
C GLY A 64 -9.56 18.15 -7.17
N ASN A 65 -10.61 18.78 -7.64
CA ASN A 65 -11.97 18.22 -7.63
C ASN A 65 -12.52 17.95 -9.04
N ARG A 66 -11.64 17.66 -9.99
CA ARG A 66 -12.06 17.39 -11.36
C ARG A 66 -12.76 16.04 -11.44
N SER A 67 -13.91 16.06 -12.08
CA SER A 67 -14.74 14.87 -12.29
C SER A 67 -15.13 14.68 -13.75
N SER A 68 -14.63 15.54 -14.65
CA SER A 68 -14.92 15.52 -16.09
C SER A 68 -13.65 15.40 -16.91
N GLY A 69 -13.76 14.84 -18.10
CA GLY A 69 -12.68 14.56 -19.04
C GLY A 69 -12.57 13.06 -19.30
N GLU A 70 -11.79 12.72 -20.30
CA GLU A 70 -11.51 11.33 -20.68
C GLU A 70 -10.08 10.98 -20.25
N LEU A 71 -9.90 9.74 -19.76
CA LEU A 71 -8.58 9.19 -19.51
C LEU A 71 -7.93 8.84 -20.86
N ALA A 72 -6.67 9.22 -21.04
CA ALA A 72 -5.93 8.79 -22.22
C ALA A 72 -5.75 7.27 -22.16
N ALA A 73 -6.00 6.60 -23.28
CA ALA A 73 -5.85 5.15 -23.37
C ALA A 73 -4.38 4.75 -23.29
N LEU A 74 -4.08 3.78 -22.46
CA LEU A 74 -2.79 3.10 -22.45
C LEU A 74 -2.90 1.73 -23.12
N PRO A 75 -1.81 1.26 -23.75
CA PRO A 75 -1.72 -0.14 -24.14
C PRO A 75 -1.92 -1.05 -22.93
N ALA A 76 -2.45 -2.25 -23.16
CA ALA A 76 -2.63 -3.24 -22.10
C ALA A 76 -1.32 -3.45 -21.35
N GLU A 77 -1.39 -3.48 -20.03
CA GLU A 77 -0.22 -3.70 -19.18
C GLU A 77 0.31 -5.14 -19.37
N LEU A 78 1.62 -5.26 -19.56
CA LEU A 78 2.29 -6.56 -19.78
C LEU A 78 2.66 -7.27 -18.48
N TRP A 79 2.33 -6.70 -17.32
CA TRP A 79 2.65 -7.30 -16.04
C TRP A 79 1.85 -8.58 -15.81
N PRO A 80 2.51 -9.63 -15.32
CA PRO A 80 1.83 -10.88 -15.01
C PRO A 80 0.77 -10.66 -13.93
N ALA A 81 -0.42 -11.19 -14.18
CA ALA A 81 -1.54 -11.19 -13.26
C ALA A 81 -2.08 -12.62 -13.14
N ASP A 82 -2.69 -12.97 -12.03
CA ASP A 82 -3.11 -14.35 -11.74
C ASP A 82 -4.64 -14.48 -11.87
N GLU A 83 -5.10 -15.14 -12.93
CA GLU A 83 -6.52 -15.41 -13.17
C GLU A 83 -7.16 -16.24 -12.04
N ARG A 84 -6.38 -17.11 -11.36
CA ARG A 84 -6.88 -17.90 -10.23
C ARG A 84 -7.21 -17.00 -9.03
N ASN A 85 -6.34 -16.01 -8.78
CA ASN A 85 -6.65 -14.98 -7.77
C ASN A 85 -7.85 -14.13 -8.20
N GLY A 86 -7.96 -13.78 -9.49
CA GLY A 86 -9.13 -13.11 -10.04
C GLY A 86 -10.43 -13.89 -9.78
N MET A 87 -10.42 -15.20 -9.98
CA MET A 87 -11.55 -16.07 -9.67
C MET A 87 -11.86 -16.13 -8.17
N ALA A 88 -10.84 -16.23 -7.32
CA ALA A 88 -11.00 -16.20 -5.87
C ALA A 88 -11.65 -14.89 -5.38
N LEU A 89 -11.23 -13.75 -5.96
CA LEU A 89 -11.80 -12.44 -5.66
C LEU A 89 -13.29 -12.34 -6.00
N LEU A 90 -13.76 -12.97 -7.09
CA LEU A 90 -15.19 -13.05 -7.40
C LEU A 90 -16.00 -13.77 -6.32
N HIS A 91 -15.37 -14.74 -5.64
CA HIS A 91 -15.98 -15.46 -4.51
C HIS A 91 -15.73 -14.79 -3.16
N GLY A 92 -15.19 -13.54 -3.16
CA GLY A 92 -14.91 -12.79 -1.93
C GLY A 92 -13.67 -13.26 -1.18
N GLU A 93 -12.78 -14.02 -1.82
CA GLU A 93 -11.53 -14.49 -1.25
C GLU A 93 -10.37 -13.61 -1.67
N PHE A 94 -9.79 -12.87 -0.73
CA PHE A 94 -8.70 -11.92 -0.94
C PHE A 94 -7.38 -12.54 -0.49
N ARG A 95 -6.50 -12.85 -1.42
CA ARG A 95 -5.24 -13.54 -1.16
C ARG A 95 -4.03 -12.64 -1.40
N CYS A 96 -3.19 -12.51 -0.38
CA CYS A 96 -1.90 -11.83 -0.45
C CYS A 96 -0.80 -12.76 0.07
N GLY A 97 -0.02 -13.37 -0.81
CA GLY A 97 0.93 -14.42 -0.45
C GLY A 97 0.23 -15.63 0.17
N ALA A 98 0.61 -15.99 1.40
CA ALA A 98 -0.02 -17.07 2.15
C ALA A 98 -1.28 -16.65 2.93
N GLU A 99 -1.55 -15.36 3.02
CA GLU A 99 -2.67 -14.81 3.80
C GLU A 99 -3.94 -14.77 2.95
N LEU A 100 -5.02 -15.36 3.47
CA LEU A 100 -6.33 -15.41 2.85
C LEU A 100 -7.35 -14.77 3.78
N VAL A 101 -8.06 -13.76 3.27
CA VAL A 101 -9.15 -13.08 3.98
C VAL A 101 -10.43 -13.21 3.17
N ARG A 102 -11.52 -13.62 3.83
CA ARG A 102 -12.82 -13.77 3.18
C ARG A 102 -13.72 -12.59 3.49
N ASN A 103 -14.27 -11.97 2.45
CA ASN A 103 -15.21 -10.85 2.55
C ASN A 103 -14.78 -9.78 3.56
N PRO A 104 -13.56 -9.19 3.41
CA PRO A 104 -13.06 -8.22 4.38
C PRO A 104 -14.02 -7.04 4.53
N LYS A 105 -14.34 -6.70 5.78
CA LYS A 105 -15.14 -5.52 6.13
C LYS A 105 -14.61 -4.96 7.44
N PRO A 106 -14.12 -3.72 7.46
CA PRO A 106 -13.85 -2.85 6.29
C PRO A 106 -12.73 -3.39 5.40
N LEU A 107 -12.67 -2.93 4.15
CA LEU A 107 -11.70 -3.44 3.17
C LEU A 107 -10.24 -3.20 3.58
N LEU A 108 -9.92 -2.03 4.12
CA LEU A 108 -8.54 -1.68 4.47
C LEU A 108 -8.13 -2.19 5.85
N ASN A 109 -9.02 -2.16 6.81
CA ASN A 109 -8.76 -2.43 8.22
C ASN A 109 -9.44 -3.71 8.70
N ALA A 110 -9.45 -4.76 7.88
CA ALA A 110 -9.93 -6.06 8.28
C ALA A 110 -9.18 -6.55 9.54
N VAL A 111 -9.89 -7.20 10.45
CA VAL A 111 -9.31 -7.64 11.73
C VAL A 111 -8.31 -8.78 11.49
N GLY A 112 -7.15 -8.70 12.14
CA GLY A 112 -6.14 -9.76 12.13
C GLY A 112 -5.28 -9.85 10.87
N VAL A 113 -5.40 -8.88 9.95
CA VAL A 113 -4.60 -8.87 8.72
C VAL A 113 -3.20 -8.29 8.93
N SER A 114 -2.23 -8.78 8.17
CA SER A 114 -0.87 -8.28 8.18
C SER A 114 -0.77 -6.89 7.52
N ARG A 115 0.32 -6.18 7.84
CA ARG A 115 0.65 -4.91 7.17
C ARG A 115 0.84 -5.10 5.66
N ALA A 116 1.44 -6.20 5.23
CA ALA A 116 1.65 -6.53 3.83
C ALA A 116 0.31 -6.69 3.09
N TRP A 117 -0.67 -7.35 3.71
CA TRP A 117 -2.01 -7.47 3.17
C TRP A 117 -2.70 -6.11 3.02
N GLN A 118 -2.60 -5.25 4.03
CA GLN A 118 -3.17 -3.89 3.97
C GLN A 118 -2.53 -3.06 2.85
N GLU A 119 -1.22 -3.14 2.67
CA GLU A 119 -0.49 -2.46 1.60
C GLU A 119 -0.86 -2.99 0.21
N TRP A 120 -1.01 -4.30 0.07
CA TRP A 120 -1.49 -4.97 -1.14
C TRP A 120 -2.91 -4.50 -1.50
N MET A 121 -3.81 -4.48 -0.51
CA MET A 121 -5.19 -4.03 -0.68
C MET A 121 -5.27 -2.55 -1.04
N ALA A 122 -4.59 -1.68 -0.29
CA ALA A 122 -4.56 -0.23 -0.50
C ALA A 122 -3.87 0.17 -1.82
N GLY A 123 -2.92 -0.63 -2.30
CA GLY A 123 -2.25 -0.43 -3.59
C GLY A 123 -3.02 -0.98 -4.79
N PHE A 124 -4.19 -1.59 -4.59
CA PHE A 124 -5.04 -2.19 -5.63
C PHE A 124 -4.37 -3.31 -6.43
N ALA A 125 -3.49 -4.10 -5.80
CA ALA A 125 -2.82 -5.20 -6.49
C ALA A 125 -3.80 -6.25 -7.02
N TRP A 126 -4.94 -6.41 -6.40
CA TRP A 126 -6.05 -7.28 -6.79
C TRP A 126 -6.72 -6.87 -8.13
N LEU A 127 -6.57 -5.61 -8.57
CA LEU A 127 -7.21 -5.11 -9.78
C LEU A 127 -6.62 -5.75 -11.05
N ASP A 128 -5.32 -6.00 -11.04
CA ASP A 128 -4.63 -6.65 -12.15
C ASP A 128 -5.13 -8.10 -12.34
N ASP A 129 -5.38 -8.83 -11.24
CA ASP A 129 -5.90 -10.20 -11.25
C ASP A 129 -7.36 -10.25 -11.79
N LEU A 130 -8.22 -9.32 -11.38
CA LEU A 130 -9.58 -9.22 -11.93
C LEU A 130 -9.57 -8.88 -13.42
N ARG A 131 -8.66 -8.02 -13.86
CA ARG A 131 -8.50 -7.70 -15.27
C ARG A 131 -8.05 -8.92 -16.07
N ALA A 132 -7.10 -9.70 -15.57
CA ALA A 132 -6.59 -10.90 -16.25
C ALA A 132 -7.70 -11.91 -16.49
N LEU A 133 -8.55 -12.15 -15.49
CA LEU A 133 -9.71 -13.06 -15.65
C LEU A 133 -10.71 -12.51 -16.68
N GLY A 134 -10.88 -11.19 -16.76
CA GLY A 134 -11.76 -10.53 -17.73
C GLY A 134 -13.25 -10.79 -17.50
N GLY A 135 -14.08 -10.33 -18.43
CA GLY A 135 -15.54 -10.55 -18.39
C GLY A 135 -16.34 -9.48 -17.64
N PRO A 136 -17.67 -9.49 -17.78
CA PRO A 136 -18.52 -8.46 -17.18
C PRO A 136 -18.63 -8.56 -15.66
N ALA A 137 -18.65 -9.76 -15.10
CA ALA A 137 -18.75 -9.99 -13.64
C ALA A 137 -17.51 -9.43 -12.91
N THR A 138 -16.30 -9.68 -13.45
CA THR A 138 -15.06 -9.16 -12.88
C THR A 138 -15.00 -7.62 -12.92
N ARG A 139 -15.45 -7.01 -14.03
CA ARG A 139 -15.55 -5.55 -14.11
C ARG A 139 -16.51 -4.97 -13.07
N GLN A 140 -17.66 -5.60 -12.89
CA GLN A 140 -18.61 -5.16 -11.88
C GLN A 140 -18.02 -5.28 -10.48
N THR A 141 -17.39 -6.41 -10.15
CA THR A 141 -16.70 -6.62 -8.87
C THR A 141 -15.59 -5.60 -8.66
N ALA A 142 -14.75 -5.35 -9.68
CA ALA A 142 -13.70 -4.34 -9.59
C ALA A 142 -14.25 -2.94 -9.26
N ARG A 143 -15.33 -2.52 -9.95
CA ARG A 143 -15.97 -1.22 -9.67
C ARG A 143 -16.55 -1.15 -8.26
N GLN A 144 -17.22 -2.21 -7.81
CA GLN A 144 -17.76 -2.28 -6.46
C GLN A 144 -16.66 -2.15 -5.40
N LEU A 145 -15.54 -2.86 -5.58
CA LEU A 145 -14.39 -2.77 -4.68
C LEU A 145 -13.75 -1.37 -4.70
N VAL A 146 -13.61 -0.76 -5.87
CA VAL A 146 -13.09 0.62 -6.01
C VAL A 146 -14.01 1.61 -5.29
N LEU A 147 -15.34 1.52 -5.50
CA LEU A 147 -16.30 2.41 -4.85
C LEU A 147 -16.36 2.20 -3.34
N ALA A 148 -16.35 0.95 -2.88
CA ALA A 148 -16.32 0.63 -1.46
C ALA A 148 -15.06 1.18 -0.80
N TRP A 149 -13.90 1.02 -1.45
CA TRP A 149 -12.65 1.59 -0.97
C TRP A 149 -12.71 3.12 -0.88
N PHE A 150 -13.26 3.82 -1.89
CA PHE A 150 -13.42 5.28 -1.84
C PHE A 150 -14.36 5.71 -0.70
N ALA A 151 -15.41 4.96 -0.44
CA ALA A 151 -16.33 5.24 0.68
C ALA A 151 -15.65 5.08 2.04
N GLU A 152 -14.80 4.06 2.20
CA GLU A 152 -14.08 3.80 3.45
C GLU A 152 -12.90 4.77 3.68
N THR A 153 -12.19 5.16 2.61
CA THR A 153 -10.93 5.90 2.69
C THR A 153 -11.00 7.28 2.06
N GLY A 154 -12.19 7.82 1.86
CA GLY A 154 -12.41 9.16 1.27
C GLY A 154 -11.70 10.31 2.03
N ALA A 155 -11.37 10.10 3.31
CA ALA A 155 -10.48 10.95 4.08
C ALA A 155 -9.03 10.42 4.01
N TYR A 156 -8.07 11.30 4.38
CA TYR A 156 -6.65 10.92 4.49
C TYR A 156 -6.44 9.81 5.53
N ASP A 157 -5.83 8.72 5.09
CA ASP A 157 -5.34 7.63 5.93
C ASP A 157 -3.82 7.48 5.77
N PRO A 158 -3.03 7.41 6.86
CA PRO A 158 -1.57 7.40 6.80
C PRO A 158 -0.97 6.20 6.05
N LEU A 159 -1.68 5.08 5.98
CA LEU A 159 -1.25 3.93 5.22
C LEU A 159 -1.57 4.10 3.74
N SER A 160 -2.83 4.26 3.42
CA SER A 160 -3.31 4.27 2.04
C SER A 160 -2.86 5.51 1.26
N TRP A 161 -2.52 6.60 1.96
CA TRP A 161 -1.98 7.83 1.39
C TRP A 161 -0.44 7.92 1.46
N ARG A 162 0.25 6.88 1.88
CA ARG A 162 1.71 6.80 1.76
C ARG A 162 2.10 6.81 0.28
N SER A 163 3.06 7.63 -0.08
CA SER A 163 3.35 8.00 -1.48
C SER A 163 3.66 6.80 -2.39
N ASP A 164 4.31 5.76 -1.90
CA ASP A 164 4.57 4.53 -2.65
C ASP A 164 3.30 3.70 -2.91
N ILE A 165 2.42 3.57 -1.90
CA ILE A 165 1.15 2.84 -2.02
C ILE A 165 0.18 3.60 -2.92
N LEU A 166 0.10 4.91 -2.72
CA LEU A 166 -0.75 5.79 -3.51
C LEU A 166 -0.33 5.78 -4.99
N ALA A 167 0.96 5.85 -5.27
CA ALA A 167 1.48 5.74 -6.63
C ALA A 167 1.20 4.38 -7.28
N ALA A 168 1.32 3.28 -6.51
CA ALA A 168 0.96 1.94 -6.99
C ALA A 168 -0.53 1.86 -7.36
N ARG A 169 -1.40 2.45 -6.55
CA ARG A 169 -2.84 2.51 -6.81
C ARG A 169 -3.16 3.38 -8.01
N LEU A 170 -2.57 4.57 -8.13
CA LEU A 170 -2.71 5.45 -9.30
C LEU A 170 -2.33 4.70 -10.58
N ARG A 171 -1.14 4.10 -10.59
CA ARG A 171 -0.67 3.32 -11.74
C ARG A 171 -1.72 2.27 -12.13
N ARG A 172 -2.14 1.42 -11.19
CA ARG A 172 -3.09 0.35 -11.48
C ARG A 172 -4.45 0.84 -11.95
N CYS A 173 -4.98 1.89 -11.37
CA CYS A 173 -6.23 2.49 -11.86
C CYS A 173 -6.07 3.01 -13.28
N LEU A 174 -4.97 3.69 -13.59
CA LEU A 174 -4.73 4.29 -14.90
C LEU A 174 -4.46 3.22 -15.97
N THR A 175 -3.65 2.21 -15.67
CA THR A 175 -3.35 1.11 -16.62
C THR A 175 -4.54 0.18 -16.84
N ASN A 176 -5.46 0.09 -15.87
CA ASN A 176 -6.70 -0.67 -15.99
C ASN A 176 -7.93 0.20 -16.28
N ALA A 177 -7.74 1.47 -16.70
CA ALA A 177 -8.84 2.38 -16.94
C ALA A 177 -9.83 1.85 -17.99
N ALA A 178 -9.34 1.35 -19.11
CA ALA A 178 -10.18 0.75 -20.15
C ALA A 178 -11.03 -0.42 -19.61
N PHE A 179 -10.47 -1.28 -18.75
CA PHE A 179 -11.20 -2.37 -18.12
C PHE A 179 -12.29 -1.85 -17.17
N LEU A 180 -12.00 -0.80 -16.41
CA LEU A 180 -12.94 -0.20 -15.47
C LEU A 180 -14.05 0.60 -16.16
N GLU A 181 -13.76 1.26 -17.27
CA GLU A 181 -14.69 2.19 -17.94
C GLU A 181 -15.64 1.53 -18.93
N VAL A 182 -15.30 0.36 -19.48
CA VAL A 182 -16.18 -0.34 -20.44
C VAL A 182 -17.58 -0.57 -19.85
N ASN A 183 -18.59 0.06 -20.44
CA ASN A 183 -19.99 0.02 -19.99
C ASN A 183 -20.18 0.51 -18.54
N SER A 184 -19.34 1.44 -18.07
CA SER A 184 -19.56 2.12 -16.79
C SER A 184 -20.54 3.27 -16.95
N ASP A 185 -21.24 3.61 -15.85
CA ASP A 185 -22.05 4.80 -15.81
C ASP A 185 -21.22 6.08 -15.63
N ALA A 186 -21.82 7.23 -15.94
CA ALA A 186 -21.16 8.52 -15.83
C ALA A 186 -20.78 8.86 -14.38
N LEU A 187 -21.55 8.39 -13.41
CA LEU A 187 -21.30 8.64 -11.98
C LEU A 187 -20.03 7.93 -11.52
N PHE A 188 -19.86 6.67 -11.88
CA PHE A 188 -18.63 5.92 -11.57
C PHE A 188 -17.40 6.61 -12.16
N ARG A 189 -17.45 6.99 -13.46
CA ARG A 189 -16.35 7.70 -14.13
C ARG A 189 -15.99 9.01 -13.43
N ALA A 190 -17.00 9.81 -13.09
CA ALA A 190 -16.79 11.06 -12.37
C ALA A 190 -16.15 10.84 -10.98
N HIS A 191 -16.58 9.82 -10.24
CA HIS A 191 -16.00 9.48 -8.94
C HIS A 191 -14.55 8.99 -9.09
N LEU A 192 -14.28 8.12 -10.06
CA LEU A 192 -12.93 7.62 -10.34
C LEU A 192 -12.00 8.78 -10.70
N LEU A 193 -12.35 9.61 -11.68
CA LEU A 193 -11.54 10.76 -12.09
C LEU A 193 -11.26 11.72 -10.94
N ARG A 194 -12.28 12.08 -10.17
CA ARG A 194 -12.12 12.94 -9.00
C ARG A 194 -11.13 12.36 -8.02
N SER A 195 -11.25 11.08 -7.72
CA SER A 195 -10.36 10.40 -6.79
C SER A 195 -8.92 10.36 -7.30
N LEU A 196 -8.72 10.01 -8.58
CA LEU A 196 -7.39 9.95 -9.19
C LEU A 196 -6.72 11.33 -9.21
N ASN A 197 -7.45 12.39 -9.58
CA ASN A 197 -6.91 13.76 -9.54
C ASN A 197 -6.48 14.18 -8.15
N ARG A 198 -7.30 13.94 -7.13
CA ARG A 198 -6.97 14.26 -5.73
C ARG A 198 -5.71 13.50 -5.27
N GLN A 199 -5.59 12.23 -5.63
CA GLN A 199 -4.45 11.40 -5.29
C GLN A 199 -3.18 11.86 -6.00
N ALA A 200 -3.26 12.18 -7.29
CA ALA A 200 -2.13 12.68 -8.06
C ALA A 200 -1.63 14.02 -7.50
N GLU A 201 -2.53 14.92 -7.13
CA GLU A 201 -2.18 16.21 -6.54
C GLU A 201 -1.56 16.07 -5.16
N HIS A 202 -2.09 15.17 -4.31
CA HIS A 202 -1.43 14.87 -3.04
C HIS A 202 -0.03 14.32 -3.26
N LEU A 203 0.12 13.35 -4.17
CA LEU A 203 1.41 12.73 -4.47
C LEU A 203 2.44 13.75 -4.95
N SER A 204 2.04 14.69 -5.81
CA SER A 204 2.92 15.76 -6.31
C SER A 204 3.42 16.69 -5.20
N ARG A 205 2.60 16.94 -4.19
CA ARG A 205 2.94 17.79 -3.04
C ARG A 205 3.73 17.05 -1.96
N ALA A 206 3.52 15.73 -1.82
CA ALA A 206 4.14 14.92 -0.77
C ALA A 206 5.55 14.45 -1.12
N LEU A 207 5.87 14.25 -2.40
CA LEU A 207 7.19 13.74 -2.82
C LEU A 207 8.32 14.70 -2.44
N PRO A 208 9.48 14.16 -2.03
CA PRO A 208 9.93 12.75 -2.04
C PRO A 208 9.47 11.90 -0.83
N ASP A 209 8.72 12.44 0.13
CA ASP A 209 8.08 11.75 1.28
C ASP A 209 9.03 10.81 2.08
N GLY A 210 10.33 11.08 2.05
CA GLY A 210 11.34 10.23 2.69
C GLY A 210 11.54 8.87 2.02
N LEU A 211 11.03 8.67 0.80
CA LEU A 211 11.24 7.48 -0.01
C LEU A 211 12.63 7.50 -0.65
N ILE A 212 13.20 6.30 -0.85
CA ILE A 212 14.49 6.10 -1.52
C ILE A 212 14.43 4.87 -2.43
N GLY A 213 15.36 4.79 -3.38
CA GLY A 213 15.52 3.61 -4.24
C GLY A 213 14.26 3.28 -5.03
N ALA A 214 13.91 2.01 -5.08
CA ALA A 214 12.77 1.50 -5.85
C ALA A 214 11.43 2.14 -5.47
N ALA A 215 11.20 2.42 -4.18
CA ALA A 215 9.97 3.03 -3.72
C ALA A 215 9.81 4.48 -4.23
N LEU A 216 10.88 5.26 -4.26
CA LEU A 216 10.88 6.60 -4.84
C LEU A 216 10.64 6.53 -6.35
N LEU A 217 11.33 5.62 -7.04
CA LEU A 217 11.14 5.42 -8.48
C LEU A 217 9.69 5.07 -8.81
N GLN A 218 9.09 4.12 -8.09
CA GLN A 218 7.67 3.77 -8.25
C GLN A 218 6.75 4.96 -8.02
N ALA A 219 7.04 5.79 -7.01
CA ALA A 219 6.25 6.97 -6.72
C ALA A 219 6.33 8.01 -7.86
N VAL A 220 7.52 8.24 -8.39
CA VAL A 220 7.73 9.14 -9.54
C VAL A 220 7.05 8.59 -10.79
N CYS A 221 7.19 7.30 -11.09
CA CYS A 221 6.52 6.67 -12.23
C CYS A 221 4.98 6.79 -12.13
N GLY A 222 4.40 6.56 -10.94
CA GLY A 222 2.97 6.74 -10.73
C GLY A 222 2.51 8.18 -10.96
N LEU A 223 3.30 9.17 -10.53
CA LEU A 223 3.02 10.57 -10.77
C LEU A 223 3.15 10.95 -12.25
N MET A 224 4.18 10.44 -12.94
CA MET A 224 4.35 10.65 -14.39
C MET A 224 3.18 10.10 -15.19
N LEU A 225 2.72 8.88 -14.88
CA LEU A 225 1.53 8.31 -15.52
C LEU A 225 0.28 9.16 -15.27
N ALA A 226 0.11 9.63 -14.04
CA ALA A 226 -1.01 10.53 -13.73
C ALA A 226 -0.92 11.83 -14.53
N ALA A 227 0.26 12.41 -14.67
CA ALA A 227 0.45 13.62 -15.46
C ALA A 227 0.20 13.46 -16.97
N LEU A 228 0.46 12.24 -17.49
CA LEU A 228 0.25 11.94 -18.91
C LEU A 228 -1.19 11.57 -19.25
N LEU A 229 -1.89 10.93 -18.33
CA LEU A 229 -3.16 10.27 -18.63
C LEU A 229 -4.38 10.96 -18.04
N LEU A 230 -4.21 11.70 -16.94
CA LEU A 230 -5.31 12.49 -16.39
C LEU A 230 -5.55 13.72 -17.25
N PRO A 231 -6.81 14.13 -17.41
CA PRO A 231 -7.16 15.32 -18.17
C PRO A 231 -6.38 16.53 -17.65
N GLN A 232 -5.61 17.16 -18.53
CA GLN A 232 -4.86 18.37 -18.22
C GLN A 232 -5.82 19.57 -18.16
N ASN A 233 -5.47 20.60 -17.36
CA ASN A 233 -6.09 21.89 -17.54
C ASN A 233 -5.51 22.50 -18.82
N ASP A 234 -6.33 22.68 -19.80
CA ASP A 234 -6.13 23.77 -20.73
C ASP A 234 -6.27 25.06 -19.91
N ARG A 235 -5.15 25.54 -19.40
CA ARG A 235 -5.09 26.91 -18.91
C ARG A 235 -5.07 27.79 -20.16
N ALA A 236 -6.28 28.06 -20.69
CA ALA A 236 -6.48 29.18 -21.59
C ALA A 236 -6.28 30.48 -20.81
#